data_e1195ff5d094a2c3aa7da611844228ae
#
_entry.id   e1195ff5d094a2c3aa7da611844228ae
#
_cell.length_a   1.000
_cell.length_b   1.000
_cell.length_c   1.000
_cell.angle_alpha   90.00
_cell.angle_beta   90.00
_cell.angle_gamma   90.00
#
_symmetry.space_group_name_H-M   'P 1'
#
loop_
_entity.id
_entity.type
_entity.pdbx_description
1 polymer ?
#
loop_
_entity_poly.entity_id
_entity_poly.type
_entity_poly.pdbx_seq_one_letter_code
_entity_poly.pdbx_strand_id
1 'polypeptide(L)'
;MLGDTAPFRIAGNLYFVGTQARSSHVLATSRGLIMIDCGDDGTVDAILESLDTLGFSVKDVKIILLSHGHADHAGGARRMRDLSGAEVYMGEDDLKYVGESELGFRFVPDRFLQDGDEIALGETVVSCLFTPGHTEGTFSFFFDLIENGMTYRAGMFGGSGTEQLKKPYMNRPDRRVSYLMRGAFFRTLDRLEEEHVDIMIGNHTWQNDQDEKYKRMFESTENPFVDPTEWRKYLDRTRKAMWKIIREEEKSEFVNYAHRGASETRPENTMTAFYEGVALGANGIETDVQMTRDGVPVLFHDDTLLRVTGEPGAIGDYTLSELRKFTVKKDGMIDRIPTLEEFLAAFAWRKLTFAIELKGDGAEEKTADLIYRYGVDCKCVVTSFVLERLRRIRAIAPGLRTGWLKKDFADEDLAAMEAAGVDEVCPRAINVNAERVEEWHARGFNVRPWGVTDDDLMRSAVAAGADGMTVNFPDRLAALLNK
;
A
#
# COMPACT_ATOMS: atom_id res chain seq x y z
N MET A 1 36.65 -7.01 10.12
CA MET A 1 36.11 -7.74 11.28
C MET A 1 34.70 -8.13 10.88
N LEU A 2 34.46 -9.43 10.67
CA LEU A 2 33.15 -9.99 10.43
C LEU A 2 32.31 -9.77 11.69
N GLY A 3 31.10 -9.24 11.54
CA GLY A 3 30.24 -8.91 12.69
C GLY A 3 29.81 -10.19 13.45
N ASP A 4 29.60 -10.04 14.74
CA ASP A 4 29.53 -11.06 15.80
C ASP A 4 28.32 -12.03 15.76
N THR A 5 27.58 -12.18 14.68
CA THR A 5 26.45 -13.13 14.63
C THR A 5 26.94 -14.44 14.03
N ALA A 6 27.27 -15.41 14.90
CA ALA A 6 27.57 -16.76 14.48
C ALA A 6 26.37 -17.40 13.78
N PRO A 7 26.58 -18.31 12.81
CA PRO A 7 25.49 -19.09 12.23
C PRO A 7 24.86 -19.99 13.30
N PHE A 8 23.54 -20.17 13.25
CA PHE A 8 22.82 -20.95 14.25
C PHE A 8 21.54 -21.57 13.67
N ARG A 9 21.04 -22.58 14.35
CA ARG A 9 19.76 -23.18 14.08
C ARG A 9 18.65 -22.35 14.72
N ILE A 10 17.67 -21.88 13.92
CA ILE A 10 16.53 -21.09 14.41
C ILE A 10 15.48 -22.02 15.02
N ALA A 11 14.97 -22.98 14.25
CA ALA A 11 14.01 -24.01 14.68
C ALA A 11 13.96 -25.13 13.66
N GLY A 12 13.65 -26.35 14.06
CA GLY A 12 13.53 -27.49 13.16
C GLY A 12 14.74 -27.63 12.25
N ASN A 13 14.52 -27.58 10.95
CA ASN A 13 15.54 -27.64 9.91
C ASN A 13 15.92 -26.28 9.31
N LEU A 14 15.54 -25.16 9.96
CA LEU A 14 15.84 -23.79 9.53
C LEU A 14 17.08 -23.26 10.24
N TYR A 15 18.03 -22.70 9.47
CA TYR A 15 19.28 -22.13 9.97
C TYR A 15 19.50 -20.73 9.39
N PHE A 16 20.08 -19.84 10.21
CA PHE A 16 20.64 -18.58 9.80
C PHE A 16 22.09 -18.75 9.36
N VAL A 17 22.44 -18.23 8.18
CA VAL A 17 23.81 -18.28 7.61
C VAL A 17 24.30 -16.94 7.09
N GLY A 18 23.53 -15.86 7.28
CA GLY A 18 23.82 -14.51 6.81
C GLY A 18 24.87 -13.77 7.64
N THR A 19 24.84 -12.44 7.50
CA THR A 19 25.66 -11.49 8.28
C THR A 19 24.78 -10.63 9.17
N GLN A 20 25.39 -9.80 10.04
CA GLN A 20 24.66 -8.94 10.97
C GLN A 20 23.63 -7.99 10.28
N ALA A 21 23.89 -7.56 9.05
CA ALA A 21 23.01 -6.62 8.34
C ALA A 21 22.09 -7.30 7.29
N ARG A 22 22.50 -8.45 6.78
CA ARG A 22 21.86 -9.15 5.65
C ARG A 22 21.59 -10.58 6.01
N SER A 23 20.33 -10.92 6.12
CA SER A 23 19.93 -12.26 6.46
C SER A 23 19.98 -13.18 5.24
N SER A 24 20.58 -14.33 5.40
CA SER A 24 20.44 -15.47 4.50
C SER A 24 20.08 -16.68 5.35
N HIS A 25 19.21 -17.51 4.84
CA HIS A 25 18.70 -18.67 5.57
C HIS A 25 18.87 -19.94 4.74
N VAL A 26 19.01 -21.08 5.40
CA VAL A 26 18.95 -22.37 4.74
C VAL A 26 17.96 -23.31 5.43
N LEU A 27 17.23 -24.06 4.63
CA LEU A 27 16.37 -25.17 5.05
C LEU A 27 17.09 -26.47 4.70
N ALA A 28 17.47 -27.22 5.72
CA ALA A 28 18.16 -28.51 5.55
C ALA A 28 17.12 -29.61 5.32
N THR A 29 17.24 -30.32 4.20
CA THR A 29 16.35 -31.42 3.82
C THR A 29 17.11 -32.72 3.56
N SER A 30 16.41 -33.84 3.45
CA SER A 30 17.00 -35.12 3.10
C SER A 30 17.68 -35.18 1.71
N ARG A 31 17.42 -34.14 0.86
CA ARG A 31 17.92 -34.02 -0.51
C ARG A 31 18.89 -32.87 -0.74
N GLY A 32 19.26 -32.13 0.29
CA GLY A 32 20.14 -30.97 0.24
C GLY A 32 19.49 -29.72 0.86
N LEU A 33 20.00 -28.57 0.52
CA LEU A 33 19.59 -27.29 1.11
C LEU A 33 18.76 -26.44 0.13
N ILE A 34 17.72 -25.81 0.65
CA ILE A 34 17.08 -24.65 0.03
C ILE A 34 17.66 -23.41 0.71
N MET A 35 18.26 -22.51 -0.04
CA MET A 35 18.76 -21.23 0.45
C MET A 35 17.77 -20.10 0.13
N ILE A 36 17.54 -19.19 1.07
CA ILE A 36 16.74 -17.99 0.89
C ILE A 36 17.66 -16.79 1.03
N ASP A 37 17.76 -16.00 -0.04
CA ASP A 37 18.67 -14.86 -0.24
C ASP A 37 20.18 -15.21 -0.11
N CYS A 38 21.01 -14.47 -0.81
CA CYS A 38 22.46 -14.73 -0.90
C CYS A 38 23.32 -13.53 -0.47
N GLY A 39 22.70 -12.48 0.06
CA GLY A 39 23.40 -11.24 0.33
C GLY A 39 23.97 -10.58 -0.93
N ASP A 40 25.02 -9.77 -0.78
CA ASP A 40 25.80 -9.27 -1.90
C ASP A 40 27.07 -10.14 -2.15
N ASP A 41 27.79 -9.87 -3.23
CA ASP A 41 29.00 -10.64 -3.59
C ASP A 41 30.06 -10.63 -2.49
N GLY A 42 30.17 -9.54 -1.73
CA GLY A 42 31.09 -9.39 -0.60
C GLY A 42 30.71 -10.21 0.63
N THR A 43 29.46 -10.65 0.75
CA THR A 43 28.98 -11.48 1.89
C THR A 43 29.04 -12.97 1.62
N VAL A 44 29.28 -13.40 0.37
CA VAL A 44 29.30 -14.83 0.00
C VAL A 44 30.33 -15.62 0.80
N ASP A 45 31.53 -15.08 1.03
CA ASP A 45 32.57 -15.79 1.80
C ASP A 45 32.12 -16.05 3.25
N ALA A 46 31.43 -15.09 3.88
CA ALA A 46 30.86 -15.27 5.20
C ALA A 46 29.74 -16.33 5.23
N ILE A 47 28.92 -16.38 4.18
CA ILE A 47 27.89 -17.44 4.02
C ILE A 47 28.54 -18.82 3.88
N LEU A 48 29.62 -18.92 3.10
CA LEU A 48 30.37 -20.18 2.95
C LEU A 48 30.98 -20.65 4.27
N GLU A 49 31.59 -19.74 5.04
CA GLU A 49 32.13 -20.02 6.38
C GLU A 49 31.01 -20.46 7.35
N SER A 50 29.85 -19.81 7.26
CA SER A 50 28.67 -20.15 8.05
C SER A 50 28.15 -21.56 7.75
N LEU A 51 28.07 -21.92 6.47
CA LEU A 51 27.69 -23.27 6.04
C LEU A 51 28.67 -24.32 6.59
N ASP A 52 29.98 -24.09 6.42
CA ASP A 52 31.03 -25.00 6.93
C ASP A 52 30.95 -25.14 8.45
N THR A 53 30.76 -24.05 9.18
CA THR A 53 30.58 -24.06 10.65
C THR A 53 29.40 -24.92 11.09
N LEU A 54 28.32 -24.95 10.31
CA LEU A 54 27.15 -25.77 10.58
C LEU A 54 27.28 -27.21 10.07
N GLY A 55 28.41 -27.53 9.42
CA GLY A 55 28.68 -28.87 8.84
C GLY A 55 28.02 -29.10 7.49
N PHE A 56 27.60 -28.06 6.79
CA PHE A 56 27.05 -28.11 5.44
C PHE A 56 28.11 -27.76 4.39
N SER A 57 28.01 -28.37 3.23
CA SER A 57 28.81 -28.00 2.07
C SER A 57 28.02 -27.03 1.17
N VAL A 58 28.70 -26.10 0.52
CA VAL A 58 28.06 -25.29 -0.54
C VAL A 58 27.46 -26.17 -1.64
N LYS A 59 28.01 -27.35 -1.86
CA LYS A 59 27.50 -28.36 -2.83
C LYS A 59 26.16 -28.97 -2.42
N ASP A 60 25.76 -28.82 -1.16
CA ASP A 60 24.47 -29.29 -0.67
C ASP A 60 23.34 -28.32 -1.04
N VAL A 61 23.65 -27.08 -1.36
CA VAL A 61 22.67 -26.10 -1.84
C VAL A 61 22.18 -26.53 -3.23
N LYS A 62 20.88 -26.81 -3.35
CA LYS A 62 20.23 -27.29 -4.57
C LYS A 62 19.30 -26.24 -5.18
N ILE A 63 18.70 -25.42 -4.33
CA ILE A 63 17.75 -24.40 -4.71
C ILE A 63 18.13 -23.10 -3.99
N ILE A 64 18.07 -21.97 -4.73
CA ILE A 64 18.22 -20.63 -4.20
C ILE A 64 16.94 -19.87 -4.54
N LEU A 65 16.24 -19.39 -3.52
CA LEU A 65 15.06 -18.54 -3.63
C LEU A 65 15.46 -17.11 -3.31
N LEU A 66 15.27 -16.18 -4.23
CA LEU A 66 15.55 -14.76 -4.02
C LEU A 66 14.26 -14.02 -3.74
N SER A 67 14.22 -13.31 -2.61
CA SER A 67 13.07 -12.55 -2.19
C SER A 67 12.78 -11.38 -3.13
N HIS A 68 13.83 -10.71 -3.61
CA HIS A 68 13.75 -9.65 -4.60
C HIS A 68 15.13 -9.34 -5.20
N GLY A 69 15.16 -8.47 -6.23
CA GLY A 69 16.34 -8.22 -7.07
C GLY A 69 17.36 -7.22 -6.54
N HIS A 70 17.25 -6.68 -5.32
CA HIS A 70 18.25 -5.75 -4.81
C HIS A 70 19.58 -6.45 -4.50
N ALA A 71 20.67 -5.68 -4.60
CA ALA A 71 22.03 -6.18 -4.50
C ALA A 71 22.34 -6.89 -3.19
N ASP A 72 21.75 -6.44 -2.08
CA ASP A 72 21.93 -6.99 -0.74
C ASP A 72 21.16 -8.29 -0.48
N HIS A 73 20.40 -8.77 -1.47
CA HIS A 73 19.68 -10.07 -1.46
C HIS A 73 20.09 -10.96 -2.61
N ALA A 74 20.19 -10.41 -3.83
CA ALA A 74 20.46 -11.15 -5.06
C ALA A 74 21.91 -11.02 -5.56
N GLY A 75 22.72 -10.10 -4.99
CA GLY A 75 24.06 -9.80 -5.51
C GLY A 75 25.04 -10.97 -5.43
N GLY A 76 24.91 -11.82 -4.42
CA GLY A 76 25.73 -13.03 -4.27
C GLY A 76 25.24 -14.24 -5.07
N ALA A 77 24.04 -14.16 -5.67
CA ALA A 77 23.37 -15.33 -6.25
C ALA A 77 24.15 -15.98 -7.40
N ARG A 78 24.76 -15.18 -8.28
CA ARG A 78 25.62 -15.71 -9.37
C ARG A 78 26.76 -16.55 -8.82
N ARG A 79 27.50 -16.01 -7.87
CA ARG A 79 28.65 -16.70 -7.26
C ARG A 79 28.22 -17.94 -6.50
N MET A 80 27.13 -17.86 -5.75
CA MET A 80 26.54 -19.01 -5.04
C MET A 80 26.10 -20.11 -6.01
N ARG A 81 25.44 -19.75 -7.11
CA ARG A 81 25.06 -20.69 -8.18
C ARG A 81 26.29 -21.38 -8.80
N ASP A 82 27.31 -20.60 -9.16
CA ASP A 82 28.51 -21.12 -9.79
C ASP A 82 29.27 -22.10 -8.85
N LEU A 83 29.26 -21.84 -7.54
CA LEU A 83 29.88 -22.70 -6.53
C LEU A 83 29.03 -23.91 -6.19
N SER A 84 27.73 -23.80 -6.07
CA SER A 84 26.85 -24.90 -5.63
C SER A 84 26.36 -25.78 -6.77
N GLY A 85 26.04 -25.16 -7.91
CA GLY A 85 25.27 -25.78 -9.01
C GLY A 85 23.76 -25.75 -8.76
N ALA A 86 23.29 -24.91 -7.84
CA ALA A 86 21.89 -24.76 -7.50
C ALA A 86 21.07 -24.08 -8.60
N GLU A 87 19.78 -24.42 -8.72
CA GLU A 87 18.82 -23.65 -9.49
C GLU A 87 18.41 -22.38 -8.73
N VAL A 88 18.42 -21.23 -9.42
CA VAL A 88 18.06 -19.92 -8.85
C VAL A 88 16.67 -19.50 -9.32
N TYR A 89 15.81 -19.15 -8.38
CA TYR A 89 14.45 -18.71 -8.59
C TYR A 89 14.29 -17.24 -8.15
N MET A 90 13.58 -16.42 -8.92
CA MET A 90 13.30 -15.00 -8.61
C MET A 90 12.04 -14.54 -9.35
N GLY A 91 11.44 -13.46 -8.89
CA GLY A 91 10.36 -12.77 -9.62
C GLY A 91 10.87 -12.16 -10.94
N GLU A 92 10.13 -12.35 -12.04
CA GLU A 92 10.53 -11.89 -13.38
C GLU A 92 10.66 -10.37 -13.45
N ASP A 93 9.76 -9.62 -12.80
CA ASP A 93 9.73 -8.17 -12.81
C ASP A 93 10.99 -7.52 -12.19
N ASP A 94 11.79 -8.29 -11.45
CA ASP A 94 13.03 -7.84 -10.83
C ASP A 94 14.29 -8.10 -11.69
N LEU A 95 14.15 -8.66 -12.88
CA LEU A 95 15.28 -8.82 -13.83
C LEU A 95 16.00 -7.50 -14.11
N LYS A 96 15.28 -6.39 -14.10
CA LYS A 96 15.86 -5.05 -14.31
C LYS A 96 16.89 -4.65 -13.25
N TYR A 97 16.81 -5.22 -12.04
CA TYR A 97 17.78 -4.94 -10.97
C TYR A 97 19.04 -5.79 -11.09
N VAL A 98 18.95 -7.01 -11.62
CA VAL A 98 20.06 -7.95 -11.73
C VAL A 98 20.64 -8.03 -13.14
N GLY A 99 19.86 -7.69 -14.18
CA GLY A 99 20.27 -7.80 -15.59
C GLY A 99 21.08 -6.62 -16.14
N GLU A 100 20.78 -5.39 -15.70
CA GLU A 100 21.35 -4.14 -16.23
C GLU A 100 22.14 -3.32 -15.18
N SER A 101 22.45 -3.92 -14.03
CA SER A 101 23.03 -3.19 -12.91
C SER A 101 24.41 -2.61 -13.26
N GLU A 102 24.57 -1.30 -13.07
CA GLU A 102 25.85 -0.60 -13.09
C GLU A 102 26.85 -1.15 -12.05
N LEU A 103 26.36 -1.92 -11.06
CA LEU A 103 27.12 -2.53 -9.98
C LEU A 103 27.82 -3.83 -10.37
N GLY A 104 27.72 -4.26 -11.65
CA GLY A 104 28.59 -5.31 -12.21
C GLY A 104 28.16 -6.75 -11.98
N PHE A 105 27.06 -7.05 -11.25
CA PHE A 105 26.56 -8.42 -11.14
C PHE A 105 25.39 -8.63 -12.12
N ARG A 106 25.72 -9.26 -13.22
CA ARG A 106 24.71 -9.68 -14.21
C ARG A 106 24.51 -11.17 -14.11
N PHE A 107 23.30 -11.60 -13.83
CA PHE A 107 22.90 -12.99 -14.00
C PHE A 107 21.45 -13.06 -14.43
N VAL A 108 21.08 -14.20 -14.99
CA VAL A 108 19.68 -14.53 -15.28
C VAL A 108 19.35 -15.71 -14.37
N PRO A 109 18.24 -15.66 -13.61
CA PRO A 109 17.79 -16.77 -12.81
C PRO A 109 17.42 -17.95 -13.71
N ASP A 110 17.47 -19.18 -13.17
CA ASP A 110 17.12 -20.38 -13.92
C ASP A 110 15.61 -20.54 -14.08
N ARG A 111 14.84 -19.97 -13.12
CA ARG A 111 13.38 -20.04 -13.08
C ARG A 111 12.78 -18.72 -12.60
N PHE A 112 11.60 -18.40 -13.11
CA PHE A 112 10.77 -17.31 -12.61
C PHE A 112 9.66 -17.86 -11.73
N LEU A 113 9.54 -17.29 -10.53
CA LEU A 113 8.47 -17.59 -9.59
C LEU A 113 7.13 -17.05 -10.09
N GLN A 114 6.09 -17.85 -9.90
CA GLN A 114 4.71 -17.46 -10.10
C GLN A 114 3.99 -17.39 -8.72
N ASP A 115 2.94 -16.58 -8.66
CA ASP A 115 2.14 -16.46 -7.45
C ASP A 115 1.50 -17.81 -7.05
N GLY A 116 1.76 -18.24 -5.81
CA GLY A 116 1.28 -19.50 -5.30
C GLY A 116 2.14 -20.73 -5.67
N ASP A 117 3.33 -20.52 -6.26
CA ASP A 117 4.25 -21.64 -6.49
C ASP A 117 4.64 -22.33 -5.18
N GLU A 118 4.76 -23.66 -5.25
CA GLU A 118 5.27 -24.51 -4.19
C GLU A 118 6.60 -25.14 -4.63
N ILE A 119 7.69 -24.74 -4.00
CA ILE A 119 9.04 -25.26 -4.30
C ILE A 119 9.40 -26.34 -3.30
N ALA A 120 9.51 -27.56 -3.78
CA ALA A 120 9.77 -28.75 -2.94
C ALA A 120 11.20 -29.27 -3.09
N LEU A 121 11.83 -29.59 -1.96
CA LEU A 121 13.08 -30.35 -1.90
C LEU A 121 13.04 -31.31 -0.71
N GLY A 122 13.15 -32.62 -0.96
CA GLY A 122 12.96 -33.62 0.09
C GLY A 122 11.57 -33.53 0.73
N GLU A 123 11.55 -33.39 2.04
CA GLU A 123 10.33 -33.26 2.87
C GLU A 123 9.86 -31.81 3.06
N THR A 124 10.61 -30.83 2.60
CA THR A 124 10.30 -29.41 2.78
C THR A 124 9.66 -28.84 1.52
N VAL A 125 8.57 -28.09 1.73
CA VAL A 125 7.87 -27.32 0.70
C VAL A 125 7.87 -25.85 1.11
N VAL A 126 8.30 -24.98 0.22
CA VAL A 126 8.25 -23.52 0.39
C VAL A 126 7.15 -22.95 -0.50
N SER A 127 6.12 -22.37 0.10
CA SER A 127 5.06 -21.64 -0.59
C SER A 127 5.57 -20.24 -0.93
N CYS A 128 5.48 -19.85 -2.20
CA CYS A 128 5.96 -18.57 -2.74
C CYS A 128 4.77 -17.66 -3.01
N LEU A 129 4.65 -16.58 -2.25
CA LEU A 129 3.58 -15.60 -2.38
C LEU A 129 4.09 -14.35 -3.09
N PHE A 130 3.46 -13.95 -4.20
CA PHE A 130 3.79 -12.70 -4.89
C PHE A 130 3.35 -11.50 -4.06
N THR A 131 4.31 -10.66 -3.64
CA THR A 131 4.11 -9.56 -2.68
C THR A 131 4.80 -8.29 -3.16
N PRO A 132 4.37 -7.73 -4.31
CA PRO A 132 4.97 -6.54 -4.90
C PRO A 132 4.77 -5.31 -4.03
N GLY A 133 5.68 -4.33 -4.14
CA GLY A 133 5.62 -3.06 -3.42
C GLY A 133 6.98 -2.51 -3.11
N HIS A 134 7.83 -3.26 -2.42
CA HIS A 134 9.23 -2.91 -2.21
C HIS A 134 10.01 -2.92 -3.53
N THR A 135 9.87 -3.99 -4.31
CA THR A 135 10.15 -4.06 -5.74
C THR A 135 8.94 -4.65 -6.45
N GLU A 136 8.93 -4.57 -7.77
CA GLU A 136 7.84 -5.11 -8.58
C GLU A 136 7.80 -6.65 -8.57
N GLY A 137 8.95 -7.30 -8.44
CA GLY A 137 9.10 -8.75 -8.46
C GLY A 137 9.28 -9.41 -7.07
N THR A 138 8.95 -8.71 -5.98
CA THR A 138 9.11 -9.25 -4.62
C THR A 138 8.25 -10.48 -4.38
N PHE A 139 8.83 -11.51 -3.74
CA PHE A 139 8.15 -12.70 -3.22
C PHE A 139 8.38 -12.86 -1.73
N SER A 140 7.36 -13.28 -1.01
CA SER A 140 7.40 -13.72 0.38
C SER A 140 7.34 -15.24 0.45
N PHE A 141 7.98 -15.83 1.45
CA PHE A 141 8.15 -17.28 1.55
C PHE A 141 7.57 -17.81 2.85
N PHE A 142 6.84 -18.92 2.76
CA PHE A 142 6.22 -19.59 3.90
C PHE A 142 6.49 -21.10 3.85
N PHE A 143 6.78 -21.69 5.00
CA PHE A 143 7.08 -23.13 5.10
C PHE A 143 6.84 -23.62 6.52
N ASP A 144 6.62 -24.92 6.65
CA ASP A 144 6.39 -25.57 7.93
C ASP A 144 7.68 -26.15 8.51
N LEU A 145 7.87 -25.98 9.81
CA LEU A 145 8.99 -26.49 10.58
C LEU A 145 8.48 -27.45 11.66
N ILE A 146 9.19 -28.56 11.88
CA ILE A 146 8.89 -29.49 12.98
C ILE A 146 9.93 -29.28 14.07
N GLU A 147 9.49 -28.86 15.25
CA GLU A 147 10.33 -28.71 16.44
C GLU A 147 9.67 -29.41 17.62
N ASN A 148 10.38 -30.36 18.25
CA ASN A 148 9.88 -31.15 19.38
C ASN A 148 8.51 -31.81 19.15
N GLY A 149 8.27 -32.26 17.91
CA GLY A 149 7.00 -32.91 17.53
C GLY A 149 5.82 -31.96 17.30
N MET A 150 6.02 -30.67 17.38
CA MET A 150 5.04 -29.64 17.00
C MET A 150 5.40 -29.04 15.64
N THR A 151 4.38 -28.70 14.87
CA THR A 151 4.54 -28.01 13.60
C THR A 151 4.35 -26.50 13.82
N TYR A 152 5.28 -25.70 13.33
CA TYR A 152 5.24 -24.25 13.31
C TYR A 152 5.30 -23.73 11.89
N ARG A 153 4.45 -22.77 11.56
CA ARG A 153 4.51 -22.06 10.29
C ARG A 153 5.54 -20.93 10.37
N ALA A 154 6.58 -21.01 9.54
CA ALA A 154 7.54 -19.93 9.40
C ALA A 154 7.18 -19.05 8.19
N GLY A 155 7.45 -17.72 8.30
CA GLY A 155 7.17 -16.76 7.25
C GLY A 155 8.23 -15.68 7.14
N MET A 156 8.54 -15.28 5.90
CA MET A 156 9.40 -14.15 5.56
C MET A 156 8.68 -13.19 4.64
N PHE A 157 8.55 -11.92 5.06
CA PHE A 157 8.16 -10.85 4.15
C PHE A 157 9.35 -10.46 3.29
N GLY A 158 9.29 -10.78 1.99
CA GLY A 158 10.43 -10.66 1.08
C GLY A 158 10.90 -9.23 0.80
N GLY A 159 10.08 -8.21 1.08
CA GLY A 159 10.48 -6.82 0.89
C GLY A 159 9.59 -5.83 1.63
N SER A 160 9.99 -5.42 2.82
CA SER A 160 9.23 -4.51 3.69
C SER A 160 9.73 -3.08 3.72
N GLY A 161 10.89 -2.79 3.10
CA GLY A 161 11.49 -1.46 3.06
C GLY A 161 10.62 -0.44 2.31
N THR A 162 10.40 0.74 2.89
CA THR A 162 9.53 1.80 2.34
C THR A 162 10.30 2.96 1.69
N GLU A 163 11.64 2.95 1.71
CA GLU A 163 12.47 4.05 1.20
C GLU A 163 12.25 4.28 -0.31
N GLN A 164 12.13 3.20 -1.10
CA GLN A 164 11.90 3.26 -2.55
C GLN A 164 10.53 3.86 -2.89
N LEU A 165 9.61 3.85 -1.93
CA LEU A 165 8.24 4.36 -2.08
C LEU A 165 8.11 5.83 -1.68
N LYS A 166 9.19 6.50 -1.30
CA LYS A 166 9.22 7.96 -1.08
C LYS A 166 9.24 8.72 -2.40
N LYS A 167 8.52 9.86 -2.49
CA LYS A 167 8.47 10.71 -3.69
C LYS A 167 9.85 11.06 -4.27
N PRO A 168 10.85 11.50 -3.48
CA PRO A 168 12.18 11.79 -4.01
C PRO A 168 12.84 10.61 -4.70
N TYR A 169 12.56 9.39 -4.24
CA TYR A 169 13.12 8.17 -4.80
C TYR A 169 12.35 7.73 -6.06
N MET A 170 11.02 7.72 -6.02
CA MET A 170 10.19 7.36 -7.16
C MET A 170 10.31 8.32 -8.35
N ASN A 171 10.63 9.58 -8.09
CA ASN A 171 10.80 10.60 -9.12
C ASN A 171 12.20 10.62 -9.76
N ARG A 172 13.11 9.72 -9.39
CA ARG A 172 14.45 9.66 -9.97
C ARG A 172 14.39 9.22 -11.44
N PRO A 173 15.12 9.88 -12.35
CA PRO A 173 15.11 9.53 -13.79
C PRO A 173 15.61 8.12 -14.09
N ASP A 174 16.52 7.60 -13.25
CA ASP A 174 17.16 6.30 -13.35
C ASP A 174 16.34 5.16 -12.72
N ARG A 175 15.27 5.47 -11.99
CA ARG A 175 14.43 4.50 -11.29
C ARG A 175 12.96 4.83 -11.50
N ARG A 176 12.35 4.18 -12.47
CA ARG A 176 10.92 4.36 -12.78
C ARG A 176 10.05 3.49 -11.87
N VAL A 177 10.08 3.73 -10.55
CA VAL A 177 9.11 3.11 -9.65
C VAL A 177 7.79 3.86 -9.79
N SER A 178 6.76 3.16 -10.23
CA SER A 178 5.43 3.74 -10.40
C SER A 178 4.79 4.08 -9.05
N TYR A 179 3.99 5.14 -8.98
CA TYR A 179 3.10 5.41 -7.83
C TYR A 179 2.14 4.25 -7.54
N LEU A 180 1.85 3.41 -8.53
CA LEU A 180 1.07 2.19 -8.36
C LEU A 180 1.71 1.20 -7.36
N MET A 181 3.04 1.30 -7.16
CA MET A 181 3.74 0.44 -6.19
C MET A 181 3.36 0.72 -4.74
N ARG A 182 2.95 1.94 -4.39
CA ARG A 182 2.38 2.23 -3.05
C ARG A 182 1.10 1.43 -2.81
N GLY A 183 0.19 1.45 -3.79
CA GLY A 183 -1.02 0.64 -3.74
C GLY A 183 -0.72 -0.85 -3.70
N ALA A 184 0.23 -1.33 -4.52
CA ALA A 184 0.67 -2.71 -4.48
C ALA A 184 1.21 -3.10 -3.09
N PHE A 185 1.98 -2.21 -2.44
CA PHE A 185 2.53 -2.44 -1.11
C PHE A 185 1.44 -2.60 -0.03
N PHE A 186 0.39 -1.78 -0.07
CA PHE A 186 -0.74 -1.93 0.86
C PHE A 186 -1.52 -3.22 0.62
N ARG A 187 -1.81 -3.57 -0.64
CA ARG A 187 -2.45 -4.86 -0.98
C ARG A 187 -1.60 -6.05 -0.55
N THR A 188 -0.29 -5.94 -0.68
CA THR A 188 0.65 -6.94 -0.14
C THR A 188 0.49 -7.08 1.37
N LEU A 189 0.42 -5.97 2.12
CA LEU A 189 0.22 -6.03 3.57
C LEU A 189 -1.13 -6.65 3.93
N ASP A 190 -2.21 -6.31 3.21
CA ASP A 190 -3.54 -6.90 3.42
C ASP A 190 -3.50 -8.42 3.19
N ARG A 191 -2.84 -8.86 2.11
CA ARG A 191 -2.68 -10.28 1.78
C ARG A 191 -1.85 -11.04 2.81
N LEU A 192 -0.75 -10.44 3.29
CA LEU A 192 0.12 -11.04 4.30
C LEU A 192 -0.54 -11.15 5.69
N GLU A 193 -1.55 -10.32 5.98
CA GLU A 193 -2.35 -10.43 7.21
C GLU A 193 -3.23 -11.69 7.25
N GLU A 194 -3.52 -12.29 6.09
CA GLU A 194 -4.25 -13.55 5.98
C GLU A 194 -3.39 -14.77 6.34
N GLU A 195 -2.05 -14.62 6.30
CA GLU A 195 -1.10 -15.70 6.61
C GLU A 195 -0.93 -15.86 8.13
N HIS A 196 -1.07 -17.11 8.60
CA HIS A 196 -0.68 -17.46 9.96
C HIS A 196 0.83 -17.72 10.01
N VAL A 197 1.54 -17.08 10.94
CA VAL A 197 2.98 -17.26 11.13
C VAL A 197 3.30 -17.37 12.61
N ASP A 198 3.93 -18.48 13.01
CA ASP A 198 4.41 -18.72 14.37
C ASP A 198 5.86 -18.25 14.53
N ILE A 199 6.65 -18.34 13.48
CA ILE A 199 8.07 -17.98 13.44
C ILE A 199 8.31 -16.99 12.31
N MET A 200 8.47 -15.73 12.64
CA MET A 200 8.86 -14.73 11.68
C MET A 200 10.37 -14.74 11.47
N ILE A 201 10.82 -14.81 10.20
CA ILE A 201 12.20 -14.53 9.82
C ILE A 201 12.25 -13.27 8.95
N GLY A 202 13.34 -12.52 9.07
CA GLY A 202 13.56 -11.31 8.29
C GLY A 202 14.59 -11.52 7.19
N ASN A 203 14.53 -10.76 6.13
CA ASN A 203 15.63 -10.62 5.16
C ASN A 203 16.70 -9.63 5.63
N HIS A 204 16.45 -8.97 6.78
CA HIS A 204 17.43 -8.23 7.58
C HIS A 204 17.25 -8.57 9.06
N THR A 205 18.33 -8.65 9.81
CA THR A 205 18.31 -9.08 11.23
C THR A 205 17.51 -8.16 12.15
N TRP A 206 17.40 -6.87 11.81
CA TRP A 206 16.65 -5.87 12.59
C TRP A 206 15.12 -5.99 12.43
N GLN A 207 14.62 -6.73 11.44
CA GLN A 207 13.19 -6.82 11.20
C GLN A 207 12.45 -7.60 12.28
N ASN A 208 13.08 -8.63 12.83
CA ASN A 208 12.53 -9.52 13.84
C ASN A 208 13.39 -9.60 15.11
N ASP A 209 14.19 -8.57 15.41
CA ASP A 209 15.08 -8.49 16.57
C ASP A 209 15.96 -9.75 16.74
N GLN A 210 16.47 -10.28 15.62
CA GLN A 210 17.17 -11.56 15.54
C GLN A 210 18.33 -11.68 16.53
N ASP A 211 19.16 -10.63 16.66
CA ASP A 211 20.34 -10.66 17.54
C ASP A 211 19.95 -10.80 19.02
N GLU A 212 18.86 -10.16 19.45
CA GLU A 212 18.34 -10.28 20.81
C GLU A 212 17.68 -11.64 21.03
N LYS A 213 16.97 -12.17 20.06
CA LYS A 213 16.42 -13.54 20.12
C LYS A 213 17.53 -14.58 20.18
N TYR A 214 18.59 -14.41 19.39
CA TYR A 214 19.74 -15.30 19.42
C TYR A 214 20.38 -15.34 20.84
N LYS A 215 20.59 -14.21 21.49
CA LYS A 215 21.09 -14.16 22.88
C LYS A 215 20.15 -14.87 23.85
N ARG A 216 18.85 -14.62 23.74
CA ARG A 216 17.83 -15.23 24.59
C ARG A 216 17.72 -16.75 24.43
N MET A 217 18.14 -17.34 23.29
CA MET A 217 18.19 -18.80 23.12
C MET A 217 19.06 -19.50 24.17
N PHE A 218 20.05 -18.82 24.73
CA PHE A 218 20.94 -19.36 25.75
C PHE A 218 20.45 -19.12 27.18
N GLU A 219 19.42 -18.28 27.35
CA GLU A 219 18.88 -17.88 28.64
C GLU A 219 17.48 -18.46 28.91
N SER A 220 16.78 -18.90 27.87
CA SER A 220 15.40 -19.39 27.94
C SER A 220 15.31 -20.88 27.60
N THR A 221 14.35 -21.57 28.21
CA THR A 221 13.97 -22.95 27.86
C THR A 221 13.01 -22.98 26.66
N GLU A 222 12.37 -21.87 26.36
CA GLU A 222 11.48 -21.71 25.20
C GLU A 222 12.25 -21.05 24.06
N ASN A 223 11.93 -21.48 22.82
CA ASN A 223 12.54 -20.88 21.64
C ASN A 223 12.04 -19.45 21.44
N PRO A 224 12.87 -18.40 21.55
CA PRO A 224 12.44 -17.00 21.46
C PRO A 224 12.03 -16.58 20.05
N PHE A 225 12.25 -17.41 19.03
CA PHE A 225 11.75 -17.17 17.67
C PHE A 225 10.27 -17.56 17.49
N VAL A 226 9.71 -18.35 18.41
CA VAL A 226 8.29 -18.72 18.38
C VAL A 226 7.46 -17.63 19.04
N ASP A 227 6.89 -16.73 18.26
CA ASP A 227 5.95 -15.70 18.69
C ASP A 227 4.87 -15.50 17.60
N PRO A 228 3.69 -16.14 17.72
CA PRO A 228 2.62 -16.01 16.73
C PRO A 228 2.00 -14.59 16.65
N THR A 229 2.40 -13.68 17.54
CA THR A 229 1.93 -12.29 17.51
C THR A 229 2.88 -11.34 16.77
N GLU A 230 4.13 -11.77 16.54
CA GLU A 230 5.18 -10.93 15.96
C GLU A 230 4.87 -10.54 14.52
N TRP A 231 4.42 -11.50 13.70
CA TRP A 231 4.09 -11.28 12.30
C TRP A 231 3.09 -10.13 12.12
N ARG A 232 1.98 -10.18 12.83
CA ARG A 232 0.93 -9.15 12.76
C ARG A 232 1.43 -7.79 13.27
N LYS A 233 2.17 -7.78 14.37
CA LYS A 233 2.80 -6.54 14.90
C LYS A 233 3.76 -5.92 13.90
N TYR A 234 4.50 -6.76 13.17
CA TYR A 234 5.44 -6.31 12.14
C TYR A 234 4.71 -5.67 10.95
N LEU A 235 3.67 -6.33 10.44
CA LEU A 235 2.85 -5.79 9.34
C LEU A 235 2.20 -4.47 9.73
N ASP A 236 1.63 -4.36 10.93
CA ASP A 236 1.05 -3.12 11.46
C ASP A 236 2.08 -1.99 11.55
N ARG A 237 3.29 -2.28 12.05
CA ARG A 237 4.39 -1.31 12.12
C ARG A 237 4.79 -0.83 10.72
N THR A 238 4.90 -1.75 9.78
CA THR A 238 5.26 -1.46 8.38
C THR A 238 4.17 -0.61 7.70
N ARG A 239 2.90 -0.93 7.91
CA ARG A 239 1.76 -0.15 7.42
C ARG A 239 1.77 1.28 7.97
N LYS A 240 1.98 1.42 9.29
CA LYS A 240 2.10 2.74 9.95
C LYS A 240 3.28 3.56 9.43
N ALA A 241 4.43 2.91 9.17
CA ALA A 241 5.60 3.58 8.59
C ALA A 241 5.30 4.12 7.18
N MET A 242 4.64 3.33 6.33
CA MET A 242 4.24 3.78 4.99
C MET A 242 3.23 4.94 5.05
N TRP A 243 2.22 4.85 5.92
CA TRP A 243 1.27 5.96 6.12
C TRP A 243 1.94 7.22 6.64
N LYS A 244 2.94 7.11 7.54
CA LYS A 244 3.72 8.25 8.00
C LYS A 244 4.42 8.96 6.84
N ILE A 245 5.06 8.21 5.93
CA ILE A 245 5.71 8.77 4.74
C ILE A 245 4.70 9.52 3.86
N ILE A 246 3.55 8.90 3.57
CA ILE A 246 2.50 9.52 2.75
C ILE A 246 2.01 10.82 3.40
N ARG A 247 1.72 10.81 4.70
CA ARG A 247 1.26 11.99 5.43
C ARG A 247 2.31 13.12 5.47
N GLU A 248 3.58 12.79 5.66
CA GLU A 248 4.67 13.77 5.64
C GLU A 248 4.82 14.42 4.25
N GLU A 249 4.65 13.63 3.19
CA GLU A 249 4.69 14.14 1.81
C GLU A 249 3.44 14.94 1.44
N GLU A 250 2.28 14.61 1.97
CA GLU A 250 1.02 15.35 1.78
C GLU A 250 1.01 16.68 2.54
N LYS A 251 1.57 16.74 3.75
CA LYS A 251 1.76 18.01 4.49
C LYS A 251 2.58 19.04 3.71
N SER A 252 3.38 18.61 2.74
CA SER A 252 4.15 19.53 1.89
C SER A 252 3.38 20.09 0.69
N GLU A 253 2.18 19.59 0.38
CA GLU A 253 1.40 19.97 -0.79
C GLU A 253 -0.09 20.09 -0.43
N PHE A 254 -0.57 21.31 -0.32
CA PHE A 254 -2.00 21.58 -0.09
C PHE A 254 -2.85 20.99 -1.23
N VAL A 255 -3.89 20.20 -0.90
CA VAL A 255 -4.70 19.57 -1.94
C VAL A 255 -5.91 20.43 -2.30
N ASN A 256 -5.93 20.89 -3.54
CA ASN A 256 -7.03 21.61 -4.17
C ASN A 256 -7.97 20.61 -4.83
N TYR A 257 -9.04 20.19 -4.11
CA TYR A 257 -10.04 19.26 -4.64
C TYR A 257 -11.11 20.01 -5.45
N ALA A 258 -11.18 19.72 -6.75
CA ALA A 258 -12.29 20.18 -7.59
C ALA A 258 -13.58 19.42 -7.19
N HIS A 259 -14.51 20.12 -6.53
CA HIS A 259 -15.79 19.61 -6.02
C HIS A 259 -16.71 19.17 -7.15
N ARG A 260 -16.89 17.86 -7.33
CA ARG A 260 -17.63 17.29 -8.47
C ARG A 260 -17.05 17.73 -9.83
N GLY A 261 -15.72 17.98 -9.86
CA GLY A 261 -15.02 18.65 -10.93
C GLY A 261 -15.13 20.18 -10.86
N ALA A 262 -15.00 20.88 -12.00
CA ALA A 262 -15.19 22.34 -12.09
C ALA A 262 -16.70 22.67 -12.07
N SER A 263 -17.39 22.37 -10.98
CA SER A 263 -18.83 22.42 -10.88
C SER A 263 -19.42 23.85 -10.91
N GLU A 264 -18.59 24.88 -10.75
CA GLU A 264 -19.03 26.27 -10.98
C GLU A 264 -19.34 26.52 -12.45
N THR A 265 -18.58 25.93 -13.38
CA THR A 265 -18.67 26.22 -14.83
C THR A 265 -19.14 25.04 -15.68
N ARG A 266 -19.13 23.82 -15.17
CA ARG A 266 -19.50 22.59 -15.91
C ARG A 266 -20.61 21.81 -15.20
N PRO A 267 -21.34 20.93 -15.91
CA PRO A 267 -22.26 20.00 -15.26
C PRO A 267 -21.53 19.13 -14.26
N GLU A 268 -21.95 19.18 -12.98
CA GLU A 268 -21.30 18.48 -11.87
C GLU A 268 -21.22 16.96 -12.05
N ASN A 269 -20.20 16.31 -11.48
CA ASN A 269 -19.98 14.87 -11.53
C ASN A 269 -19.96 14.29 -12.95
N THR A 270 -19.44 15.04 -13.91
CA THR A 270 -19.29 14.58 -15.31
C THR A 270 -17.83 14.58 -15.73
N MET A 271 -17.53 13.79 -16.78
CA MET A 271 -16.15 13.70 -17.28
C MET A 271 -15.62 15.07 -17.74
N THR A 272 -16.43 15.91 -18.37
CA THR A 272 -16.03 17.26 -18.77
C THR A 272 -15.72 18.14 -17.57
N ALA A 273 -16.50 18.05 -16.47
CA ALA A 273 -16.22 18.79 -15.24
C ALA A 273 -14.88 18.37 -14.60
N PHE A 274 -14.58 17.09 -14.61
CA PHE A 274 -13.32 16.58 -14.02
C PHE A 274 -12.10 16.99 -14.87
N TYR A 275 -12.15 16.89 -16.19
CA TYR A 275 -11.08 17.38 -17.05
C TYR A 275 -10.85 18.89 -16.91
N GLU A 276 -11.91 19.66 -16.85
CA GLU A 276 -11.83 21.12 -16.63
C GLU A 276 -11.25 21.45 -15.27
N GLY A 277 -11.66 20.76 -14.19
CA GLY A 277 -11.10 20.95 -12.84
C GLY A 277 -9.59 20.78 -12.82
N VAL A 278 -9.08 19.73 -13.48
CA VAL A 278 -7.64 19.52 -13.62
C VAL A 278 -6.98 20.64 -14.46
N ALA A 279 -7.59 21.04 -15.57
CA ALA A 279 -7.08 22.14 -16.41
C ALA A 279 -7.02 23.47 -15.68
N LEU A 280 -7.92 23.71 -14.72
CA LEU A 280 -7.98 24.88 -13.85
C LEU A 280 -7.01 24.79 -12.63
N GLY A 281 -6.15 23.79 -12.57
CA GLY A 281 -5.10 23.69 -11.56
C GLY A 281 -5.45 22.90 -10.30
N ALA A 282 -6.54 22.11 -10.31
CA ALA A 282 -6.78 21.15 -9.24
C ALA A 282 -5.72 20.04 -9.28
N ASN A 283 -5.18 19.69 -8.10
CA ASN A 283 -4.34 18.51 -7.88
C ASN A 283 -5.09 17.38 -7.17
N GLY A 284 -6.39 17.60 -6.89
CA GLY A 284 -7.34 16.63 -6.38
C GLY A 284 -8.69 16.73 -7.09
N ILE A 285 -9.44 15.63 -7.10
CA ILE A 285 -10.83 15.58 -7.59
C ILE A 285 -11.69 14.98 -6.48
N GLU A 286 -12.80 15.65 -6.20
CA GLU A 286 -13.83 15.10 -5.33
C GLU A 286 -15.03 14.69 -6.18
N THR A 287 -15.69 13.56 -5.81
CA THR A 287 -16.86 13.02 -6.50
C THR A 287 -17.73 12.17 -5.58
N ASP A 288 -19.01 12.00 -5.96
CA ASP A 288 -20.05 11.31 -5.20
C ASP A 288 -20.43 10.00 -5.87
N VAL A 289 -20.45 8.89 -5.13
CA VAL A 289 -20.79 7.56 -5.65
C VAL A 289 -22.17 7.10 -5.18
N GLN A 290 -22.99 6.70 -6.11
CA GLN A 290 -24.27 6.03 -5.89
C GLN A 290 -24.35 4.73 -6.71
N MET A 291 -25.27 3.83 -6.31
CA MET A 291 -25.45 2.52 -6.94
C MET A 291 -26.67 2.49 -7.84
N THR A 292 -26.51 2.01 -9.06
CA THR A 292 -27.64 1.70 -9.95
C THR A 292 -28.39 0.47 -9.46
N ARG A 293 -29.61 0.26 -9.96
CA ARG A 293 -30.43 -0.93 -9.66
C ARG A 293 -29.72 -2.25 -10.03
N ASP A 294 -28.89 -2.25 -11.06
CA ASP A 294 -28.09 -3.40 -11.49
C ASP A 294 -26.67 -3.44 -10.88
N GLY A 295 -26.44 -2.65 -9.81
CA GLY A 295 -25.24 -2.74 -8.97
C GLY A 295 -23.97 -2.15 -9.60
N VAL A 296 -24.10 -1.13 -10.46
CA VAL A 296 -22.95 -0.39 -11.02
C VAL A 296 -22.73 0.91 -10.27
N PRO A 297 -21.52 1.21 -9.76
CA PRO A 297 -21.20 2.50 -9.15
C PRO A 297 -21.16 3.61 -10.21
N VAL A 298 -21.98 4.65 -10.03
CA VAL A 298 -22.06 5.83 -10.90
C VAL A 298 -21.81 7.10 -10.11
N LEU A 299 -21.39 8.18 -10.78
CA LEU A 299 -21.06 9.45 -10.15
C LEU A 299 -22.25 10.41 -10.19
N PHE A 300 -22.85 10.62 -9.02
CA PHE A 300 -24.04 11.47 -8.90
C PHE A 300 -24.27 11.89 -7.44
N HIS A 301 -24.61 13.19 -7.21
CA HIS A 301 -24.71 13.73 -5.86
C HIS A 301 -26.08 13.59 -5.21
N ASP A 302 -27.14 14.03 -5.90
CA ASP A 302 -28.46 14.21 -5.29
C ASP A 302 -29.17 12.88 -5.06
N ASP A 303 -30.06 12.83 -4.09
CA ASP A 303 -30.94 11.67 -3.85
C ASP A 303 -31.91 11.43 -5.02
N THR A 304 -32.20 12.46 -5.84
CA THR A 304 -33.06 12.38 -7.02
C THR A 304 -32.38 12.94 -8.27
N LEU A 305 -32.79 12.43 -9.44
CA LEU A 305 -32.26 12.86 -10.74
C LEU A 305 -32.73 14.27 -11.16
N LEU A 306 -33.80 14.78 -10.55
CA LEU A 306 -34.59 15.90 -11.06
C LEU A 306 -33.79 17.18 -11.30
N ARG A 307 -32.97 17.62 -10.34
CA ARG A 307 -32.28 18.92 -10.37
C ARG A 307 -31.36 19.09 -11.58
N VAL A 308 -30.57 18.07 -11.89
CA VAL A 308 -29.52 18.20 -12.91
C VAL A 308 -29.84 17.48 -14.23
N THR A 309 -30.82 16.57 -14.23
CA THR A 309 -31.24 15.86 -15.47
C THR A 309 -32.62 16.27 -15.97
N GLY A 310 -33.51 16.65 -15.06
CA GLY A 310 -34.94 16.88 -15.34
C GLY A 310 -35.78 15.59 -15.31
N GLU A 311 -35.16 14.44 -15.04
CA GLU A 311 -35.82 13.13 -15.00
C GLU A 311 -36.30 12.79 -13.58
N PRO A 312 -37.39 12.03 -13.42
CA PRO A 312 -37.87 11.61 -12.11
C PRO A 312 -37.03 10.48 -11.51
N GLY A 313 -37.28 10.17 -10.23
CA GLY A 313 -36.70 9.02 -9.53
C GLY A 313 -35.28 9.26 -9.01
N ALA A 314 -34.68 8.19 -8.49
CA ALA A 314 -33.33 8.14 -7.93
C ALA A 314 -32.41 7.25 -8.79
N ILE A 315 -31.11 7.33 -8.59
CA ILE A 315 -30.12 6.48 -9.30
C ILE A 315 -30.46 5.00 -9.13
N GLY A 316 -30.85 4.56 -7.92
CA GLY A 316 -31.17 3.16 -7.62
C GLY A 316 -32.46 2.64 -8.29
N ASP A 317 -33.27 3.51 -8.88
CA ASP A 317 -34.47 3.11 -9.61
C ASP A 317 -34.17 2.62 -11.03
N TYR A 318 -32.95 2.89 -11.53
CA TYR A 318 -32.57 2.66 -12.93
C TYR A 318 -31.33 1.76 -13.04
N THR A 319 -31.30 0.98 -14.11
CA THR A 319 -30.08 0.29 -14.57
C THR A 319 -29.13 1.28 -15.24
N LEU A 320 -27.83 0.93 -15.35
CA LEU A 320 -26.87 1.75 -16.09
C LEU A 320 -27.34 2.03 -17.54
N SER A 321 -27.92 1.04 -18.21
CA SER A 321 -28.42 1.18 -19.57
C SER A 321 -29.55 2.20 -19.69
N GLU A 322 -30.42 2.30 -18.68
CA GLU A 322 -31.46 3.32 -18.58
C GLU A 322 -30.89 4.70 -18.30
N LEU A 323 -29.97 4.82 -17.34
CA LEU A 323 -29.28 6.08 -16.99
C LEU A 323 -28.49 6.67 -18.17
N ARG A 324 -27.97 5.83 -19.07
CA ARG A 324 -27.26 6.29 -20.28
C ARG A 324 -28.12 7.09 -21.26
N LYS A 325 -29.46 7.08 -21.10
CA LYS A 325 -30.39 7.90 -21.88
C LYS A 325 -30.59 9.29 -21.31
N PHE A 326 -30.18 9.51 -20.06
CA PHE A 326 -30.33 10.76 -19.36
C PHE A 326 -29.08 11.65 -19.51
N THR A 327 -29.25 12.95 -19.43
CA THR A 327 -28.17 13.93 -19.55
C THR A 327 -28.16 14.84 -18.36
N VAL A 328 -26.97 15.08 -17.81
CA VAL A 328 -26.72 16.12 -16.80
C VAL A 328 -26.60 17.46 -17.51
N LYS A 329 -27.31 18.47 -17.03
CA LYS A 329 -27.43 19.77 -17.70
C LYS A 329 -26.99 20.92 -16.81
N LYS A 330 -26.28 21.89 -17.39
CA LYS A 330 -25.93 23.17 -16.74
C LYS A 330 -25.67 24.25 -17.80
N ASP A 331 -26.37 25.37 -17.73
CA ASP A 331 -26.15 26.57 -18.55
C ASP A 331 -26.03 26.27 -20.07
N GLY A 332 -26.90 25.39 -20.56
CA GLY A 332 -26.93 24.97 -21.97
C GLY A 332 -25.91 23.88 -22.34
N MET A 333 -25.01 23.52 -21.44
CA MET A 333 -24.11 22.38 -21.60
C MET A 333 -24.80 21.09 -21.16
N ILE A 334 -24.44 20.00 -21.82
CA ILE A 334 -24.95 18.66 -21.53
C ILE A 334 -23.81 17.65 -21.48
N ASP A 335 -23.89 16.71 -20.55
CA ASP A 335 -22.99 15.56 -20.46
C ASP A 335 -23.78 14.35 -19.92
N ARG A 336 -23.14 13.20 -19.79
CA ARG A 336 -23.75 11.98 -19.28
C ARG A 336 -23.30 11.69 -17.84
N ILE A 337 -24.07 10.87 -17.13
CA ILE A 337 -23.69 10.32 -15.83
C ILE A 337 -22.58 9.29 -16.07
N PRO A 338 -21.33 9.49 -15.58
CA PRO A 338 -20.26 8.53 -15.74
C PRO A 338 -20.32 7.46 -14.64
N THR A 339 -19.71 6.29 -14.91
CA THR A 339 -19.42 5.32 -13.87
C THR A 339 -18.14 5.68 -13.10
N LEU A 340 -17.99 5.17 -11.87
CA LEU A 340 -16.73 5.26 -11.12
C LEU A 340 -15.59 4.61 -11.90
N GLU A 341 -15.85 3.51 -12.60
CA GLU A 341 -14.85 2.82 -13.43
C GLU A 341 -14.36 3.69 -14.58
N GLU A 342 -15.25 4.38 -15.31
CA GLU A 342 -14.86 5.34 -16.38
C GLU A 342 -14.00 6.48 -15.84
N PHE A 343 -14.35 6.99 -14.66
CA PHE A 343 -13.57 8.03 -13.98
C PHE A 343 -12.17 7.53 -13.62
N LEU A 344 -12.06 6.40 -12.95
CA LEU A 344 -10.77 5.83 -12.55
C LEU A 344 -9.92 5.46 -13.77
N ALA A 345 -10.49 4.88 -14.82
CA ALA A 345 -9.79 4.59 -16.07
C ALA A 345 -9.15 5.84 -16.69
N ALA A 346 -9.82 7.00 -16.59
CA ALA A 346 -9.33 8.25 -17.17
C ALA A 346 -8.28 8.96 -16.29
N PHE A 347 -8.34 8.84 -14.97
CA PHE A 347 -7.57 9.66 -14.04
C PHE A 347 -6.59 8.90 -13.14
N ALA A 348 -6.71 7.58 -13.01
CA ALA A 348 -5.88 6.77 -12.10
C ALA A 348 -4.38 6.89 -12.37
N TRP A 349 -3.96 7.05 -13.62
CA TRP A 349 -2.56 7.18 -14.03
C TRP A 349 -1.97 8.59 -13.84
N ARG A 350 -2.83 9.59 -13.53
CA ARG A 350 -2.41 10.98 -13.33
C ARG A 350 -1.91 11.20 -11.90
N LYS A 351 -1.06 12.23 -11.71
CA LYS A 351 -0.65 12.69 -10.38
C LYS A 351 -1.78 13.52 -9.75
N LEU A 352 -2.83 12.85 -9.30
CA LEU A 352 -4.02 13.44 -8.68
C LEU A 352 -4.37 12.66 -7.42
N THR A 353 -4.94 13.34 -6.43
CA THR A 353 -5.58 12.74 -5.25
C THR A 353 -7.09 12.66 -5.47
N PHE A 354 -7.76 11.64 -4.94
CA PHE A 354 -9.20 11.46 -5.09
C PHE A 354 -9.89 11.46 -3.74
N ALA A 355 -10.95 12.25 -3.61
CA ALA A 355 -11.91 12.16 -2.52
C ALA A 355 -13.21 11.57 -3.07
N ILE A 356 -13.57 10.36 -2.64
CA ILE A 356 -14.73 9.62 -3.15
C ILE A 356 -15.77 9.54 -2.03
N GLU A 357 -16.86 10.32 -2.15
CA GLU A 357 -17.96 10.31 -1.18
C GLU A 357 -18.91 9.14 -1.44
N LEU A 358 -19.17 8.32 -0.41
CA LEU A 358 -20.19 7.26 -0.44
C LEU A 358 -21.54 7.84 -0.06
N LYS A 359 -22.45 7.95 -1.03
CA LYS A 359 -23.83 8.42 -0.85
C LYS A 359 -24.86 7.31 -0.94
N GLY A 360 -24.69 6.38 -1.86
CA GLY A 360 -25.59 5.25 -2.05
C GLY A 360 -25.36 4.10 -1.04
N ASP A 361 -26.42 3.41 -0.66
CA ASP A 361 -26.32 2.19 0.13
C ASP A 361 -25.70 1.05 -0.69
N GLY A 362 -24.80 0.27 -0.06
CA GLY A 362 -24.14 -0.87 -0.69
C GLY A 362 -23.03 -0.47 -1.70
N ALA A 363 -22.58 0.78 -1.69
CA ALA A 363 -21.50 1.23 -2.56
C ALA A 363 -20.11 0.83 -2.06
N GLU A 364 -19.97 0.42 -0.79
CA GLU A 364 -18.70 0.24 -0.10
C GLU A 364 -17.80 -0.78 -0.79
N GLU A 365 -18.29 -2.02 -1.00
CA GLU A 365 -17.50 -3.12 -1.59
C GLU A 365 -17.06 -2.80 -3.03
N LYS A 366 -18.02 -2.38 -3.87
CA LYS A 366 -17.73 -2.07 -5.28
C LYS A 366 -16.80 -0.89 -5.44
N THR A 367 -16.90 0.12 -4.57
CA THR A 367 -15.99 1.26 -4.56
C THR A 367 -14.58 0.83 -4.16
N ALA A 368 -14.44 0.03 -3.10
CA ALA A 368 -13.15 -0.50 -2.66
C ALA A 368 -12.50 -1.38 -3.75
N ASP A 369 -13.25 -2.29 -4.35
CA ASP A 369 -12.79 -3.15 -5.45
C ASP A 369 -12.21 -2.33 -6.62
N LEU A 370 -12.92 -1.27 -7.05
CA LEU A 370 -12.47 -0.42 -8.13
C LEU A 370 -11.23 0.39 -7.75
N ILE A 371 -11.18 0.96 -6.54
CA ILE A 371 -10.01 1.68 -6.03
C ILE A 371 -8.76 0.78 -6.08
N TYR A 372 -8.86 -0.45 -5.59
CA TYR A 372 -7.77 -1.42 -5.62
C TYR A 372 -7.43 -1.88 -7.04
N ARG A 373 -8.44 -2.20 -7.86
CA ARG A 373 -8.22 -2.63 -9.25
C ARG A 373 -7.45 -1.60 -10.07
N TYR A 374 -7.72 -0.31 -9.86
CA TYR A 374 -7.02 0.78 -10.53
C TYR A 374 -5.76 1.26 -9.79
N GLY A 375 -5.40 0.63 -8.65
CA GLY A 375 -4.18 0.92 -7.89
C GLY A 375 -4.09 2.35 -7.36
N VAL A 376 -5.22 2.94 -6.98
CA VAL A 376 -5.28 4.33 -6.49
C VAL A 376 -5.51 4.45 -4.98
N ASP A 377 -5.51 3.33 -4.27
CA ASP A 377 -5.74 3.24 -2.83
C ASP A 377 -4.84 4.18 -2.02
N CYS A 378 -3.55 4.30 -2.37
CA CYS A 378 -2.61 5.19 -1.69
C CYS A 378 -2.82 6.70 -1.95
N LYS A 379 -3.65 7.07 -2.91
CA LYS A 379 -3.98 8.46 -3.26
C LYS A 379 -5.49 8.73 -3.27
N CYS A 380 -6.24 7.87 -2.59
CA CYS A 380 -7.67 7.97 -2.43
C CYS A 380 -8.03 8.16 -0.96
N VAL A 381 -9.02 9.00 -0.69
CA VAL A 381 -9.73 9.06 0.59
C VAL A 381 -11.20 8.80 0.33
N VAL A 382 -11.76 7.79 1.01
CA VAL A 382 -13.19 7.49 0.94
C VAL A 382 -13.91 8.28 2.02
N THR A 383 -14.89 9.08 1.64
CA THR A 383 -15.58 9.96 2.55
C THR A 383 -17.07 9.65 2.65
N SER A 384 -17.69 10.03 3.75
CA SER A 384 -19.15 9.98 3.93
C SER A 384 -19.60 10.87 5.08
N PHE A 385 -20.85 11.33 5.04
CA PHE A 385 -21.53 11.91 6.19
C PHE A 385 -21.97 10.87 7.23
N VAL A 386 -21.97 9.59 6.86
CA VAL A 386 -22.41 8.47 7.71
C VAL A 386 -21.20 7.70 8.21
N LEU A 387 -20.86 7.85 9.51
CA LEU A 387 -19.69 7.20 10.12
C LEU A 387 -19.72 5.67 9.95
N GLU A 388 -20.89 5.05 9.97
CA GLU A 388 -21.03 3.60 9.83
C GLU A 388 -20.56 3.09 8.46
N ARG A 389 -20.73 3.87 7.37
CA ARG A 389 -20.16 3.53 6.05
C ARG A 389 -18.63 3.52 6.07
N LEU A 390 -18.02 4.45 6.81
CA LEU A 390 -16.57 4.51 6.98
C LEU A 390 -16.05 3.30 7.78
N ARG A 391 -16.79 2.85 8.81
CA ARG A 391 -16.47 1.61 9.53
C ARG A 391 -16.54 0.39 8.62
N ARG A 392 -17.54 0.31 7.74
CA ARG A 392 -17.66 -0.79 6.76
C ARG A 392 -16.51 -0.78 5.76
N ILE A 393 -16.14 0.40 5.21
CA ILE A 393 -14.95 0.52 4.34
C ILE A 393 -13.70 0.06 5.06
N ARG A 394 -13.49 0.44 6.32
CA ARG A 394 -12.33 -0.01 7.11
C ARG A 394 -12.32 -1.50 7.38
N ALA A 395 -13.49 -2.11 7.54
CA ALA A 395 -13.60 -3.56 7.70
C ALA A 395 -13.31 -4.33 6.40
N ILE A 396 -13.75 -3.79 5.24
CA ILE A 396 -13.57 -4.41 3.91
C ILE A 396 -12.15 -4.15 3.37
N ALA A 397 -11.65 -2.94 3.56
CA ALA A 397 -10.40 -2.43 2.99
C ALA A 397 -9.59 -1.63 4.04
N PRO A 398 -8.93 -2.30 4.99
CA PRO A 398 -8.23 -1.65 6.11
C PRO A 398 -7.15 -0.64 5.68
N GLY A 399 -6.59 -0.83 4.47
CA GLY A 399 -5.58 0.05 3.88
C GLY A 399 -6.11 1.37 3.30
N LEU A 400 -7.42 1.51 3.07
CA LEU A 400 -7.98 2.74 2.53
C LEU A 400 -8.08 3.83 3.59
N ARG A 401 -7.67 5.05 3.22
CA ARG A 401 -7.93 6.23 4.04
C ARG A 401 -9.41 6.58 4.01
N THR A 402 -9.91 7.07 5.15
CA THR A 402 -11.30 7.48 5.32
C THR A 402 -11.39 8.89 5.90
N GLY A 403 -12.43 9.63 5.51
CA GLY A 403 -12.69 10.98 6.00
C GLY A 403 -14.17 11.16 6.37
N TRP A 404 -14.43 11.70 7.55
CA TRP A 404 -15.80 11.95 8.01
C TRP A 404 -16.23 13.37 7.67
N LEU A 405 -17.27 13.47 6.86
CA LEU A 405 -17.93 14.74 6.52
C LEU A 405 -18.96 15.09 7.60
N LYS A 406 -18.79 16.23 8.25
CA LYS A 406 -19.73 16.73 9.26
C LYS A 406 -19.71 18.26 9.26
N LYS A 407 -20.83 18.89 9.66
CA LYS A 407 -20.88 20.36 9.73
C LYS A 407 -19.91 20.89 10.76
N ASP A 408 -19.85 20.26 11.91
CA ASP A 408 -18.98 20.59 13.04
C ASP A 408 -18.59 19.34 13.81
N PHE A 409 -17.49 19.38 14.56
CA PHE A 409 -16.94 18.27 15.32
C PHE A 409 -16.82 18.65 16.80
N ALA A 410 -17.37 17.83 17.69
CA ALA A 410 -17.16 17.87 19.13
C ALA A 410 -16.12 16.79 19.53
N ASP A 411 -15.63 16.84 20.77
CA ASP A 411 -14.67 15.86 21.30
C ASP A 411 -15.15 14.41 21.20
N GLU A 412 -16.43 14.18 21.41
CA GLU A 412 -17.07 12.88 21.27
C GLU A 412 -17.03 12.34 19.83
N ASP A 413 -17.12 13.23 18.83
CA ASP A 413 -16.99 12.87 17.42
C ASP A 413 -15.55 12.46 17.11
N LEU A 414 -14.57 13.22 17.59
CA LEU A 414 -13.16 12.93 17.40
C LEU A 414 -12.77 11.59 18.06
N ALA A 415 -13.30 11.31 19.26
CA ALA A 415 -13.13 10.02 19.92
C ALA A 415 -13.77 8.87 19.12
N ALA A 416 -14.95 9.09 18.52
CA ALA A 416 -15.60 8.10 17.66
C ALA A 416 -14.81 7.85 16.36
N MET A 417 -14.15 8.88 15.80
CA MET A 417 -13.25 8.76 14.66
C MET A 417 -12.01 7.95 15.00
N GLU A 418 -11.36 8.23 16.13
CA GLU A 418 -10.21 7.47 16.63
C GLU A 418 -10.55 5.98 16.78
N ALA A 419 -11.70 5.69 17.43
CA ALA A 419 -12.17 4.33 17.60
C ALA A 419 -12.53 3.61 16.28
N ALA A 420 -12.96 4.36 15.27
CA ALA A 420 -13.27 3.85 13.94
C ALA A 420 -12.05 3.84 12.99
N GLY A 421 -10.90 4.37 13.40
CA GLY A 421 -9.70 4.48 12.58
C GLY A 421 -9.86 5.44 11.40
N VAL A 422 -10.68 6.49 11.52
CA VAL A 422 -10.87 7.51 10.48
C VAL A 422 -9.66 8.43 10.44
N ASP A 423 -9.21 8.80 9.25
CA ASP A 423 -7.94 9.52 9.05
C ASP A 423 -8.11 11.03 8.85
N GLU A 424 -9.29 11.49 8.40
CA GLU A 424 -9.50 12.86 7.95
C GLU A 424 -10.76 13.48 8.56
N VAL A 425 -10.60 14.63 9.20
CA VAL A 425 -11.71 15.51 9.66
C VAL A 425 -12.11 16.38 8.48
N CYS A 426 -13.38 16.27 8.05
CA CYS A 426 -13.92 17.06 6.95
C CYS A 426 -15.03 18.00 7.46
N PRO A 427 -14.68 19.16 8.07
CA PRO A 427 -15.64 20.10 8.64
C PRO A 427 -16.18 21.03 7.57
N ARG A 428 -17.30 21.71 7.87
CA ARG A 428 -17.72 22.86 7.07
C ARG A 428 -16.75 24.03 7.26
N ALA A 429 -16.32 24.66 6.16
CA ALA A 429 -15.24 25.67 6.16
C ALA A 429 -15.45 26.81 7.16
N ILE A 430 -16.68 27.23 7.40
CA ILE A 430 -17.02 28.28 8.37
C ILE A 430 -16.65 27.92 9.83
N ASN A 431 -16.47 26.62 10.12
CA ASN A 431 -16.15 26.13 11.46
C ASN A 431 -14.66 25.82 11.62
N VAL A 432 -13.81 26.27 10.69
CA VAL A 432 -12.37 26.03 10.69
C VAL A 432 -11.61 27.27 11.15
N ASN A 433 -10.73 27.10 12.13
CA ASN A 433 -9.78 28.12 12.57
C ASN A 433 -8.46 27.44 12.98
N ALA A 434 -7.41 28.23 13.21
CA ALA A 434 -6.07 27.71 13.49
C ALA A 434 -6.01 26.84 14.76
N GLU A 435 -6.72 27.22 15.83
CA GLU A 435 -6.75 26.47 17.09
C GLU A 435 -7.33 25.05 16.90
N ARG A 436 -8.44 24.95 16.18
CA ARG A 436 -9.07 23.64 15.89
C ARG A 436 -8.24 22.78 14.95
N VAL A 437 -7.62 23.40 13.93
CA VAL A 437 -6.74 22.67 13.02
C VAL A 437 -5.53 22.10 13.77
N GLU A 438 -4.92 22.90 14.66
CA GLU A 438 -3.82 22.44 15.52
C GLU A 438 -4.26 21.30 16.44
N GLU A 439 -5.43 21.39 17.07
CA GLU A 439 -6.01 20.33 17.88
C GLU A 439 -6.20 19.03 17.07
N TRP A 440 -6.82 19.11 15.89
CA TRP A 440 -7.08 17.95 15.04
C TRP A 440 -5.78 17.32 14.53
N HIS A 441 -4.78 18.13 14.15
CA HIS A 441 -3.45 17.66 13.81
C HIS A 441 -2.73 16.98 14.98
N ALA A 442 -2.86 17.52 16.21
CA ALA A 442 -2.29 16.92 17.41
C ALA A 442 -2.87 15.53 17.70
N ARG A 443 -4.13 15.30 17.32
CA ARG A 443 -4.81 13.98 17.40
C ARG A 443 -4.50 13.08 16.20
N GLY A 444 -3.73 13.55 15.21
CA GLY A 444 -3.28 12.76 14.06
C GLY A 444 -4.20 12.80 12.84
N PHE A 445 -5.22 13.66 12.83
CA PHE A 445 -6.13 13.81 11.69
C PHE A 445 -5.58 14.77 10.64
N ASN A 446 -5.83 14.49 9.36
CA ASN A 446 -5.77 15.48 8.30
C ASN A 446 -7.06 16.33 8.31
N VAL A 447 -6.97 17.57 7.83
CA VAL A 447 -8.09 18.52 7.85
C VAL A 447 -8.43 18.98 6.43
N ARG A 448 -9.62 18.64 5.95
CA ARG A 448 -10.13 19.02 4.62
C ARG A 448 -11.52 19.65 4.70
N PRO A 449 -11.61 20.99 4.81
CA PRO A 449 -12.88 21.68 4.83
C PRO A 449 -13.63 21.59 3.50
N TRP A 450 -14.97 21.60 3.60
CA TRP A 450 -15.92 21.66 2.50
C TRP A 450 -16.90 22.83 2.67
N GLY A 451 -17.70 23.11 1.63
CA GLY A 451 -18.69 24.20 1.66
C GLY A 451 -18.03 25.58 1.67
N VAL A 452 -16.92 25.72 0.96
CA VAL A 452 -16.25 26.98 0.71
C VAL A 452 -17.04 27.75 -0.35
N THR A 453 -17.65 28.88 0.05
CA THR A 453 -18.55 29.63 -0.79
C THR A 453 -17.92 30.87 -1.46
N ASP A 454 -16.81 31.35 -0.90
CA ASP A 454 -16.16 32.58 -1.32
C ASP A 454 -14.66 32.60 -1.01
N ASP A 455 -13.98 33.61 -1.52
CA ASP A 455 -12.53 33.78 -1.40
C ASP A 455 -12.07 34.09 0.03
N ASP A 456 -12.90 34.67 0.90
CA ASP A 456 -12.53 34.99 2.28
C ASP A 456 -12.50 33.70 3.13
N LEU A 457 -13.51 32.85 2.98
CA LEU A 457 -13.53 31.52 3.58
C LEU A 457 -12.37 30.65 3.09
N MET A 458 -12.07 30.71 1.80
CA MET A 458 -10.95 30.01 1.19
C MET A 458 -9.61 30.43 1.81
N ARG A 459 -9.34 31.75 1.86
CA ARG A 459 -8.15 32.33 2.50
C ARG A 459 -8.04 31.98 3.99
N SER A 460 -9.15 32.06 4.70
CA SER A 460 -9.21 31.74 6.12
C SER A 460 -8.83 30.29 6.41
N ALA A 461 -9.35 29.32 5.64
CA ALA A 461 -9.05 27.91 5.83
C ALA A 461 -7.60 27.56 5.46
N VAL A 462 -7.03 28.17 4.42
CA VAL A 462 -5.60 28.05 4.08
C VAL A 462 -4.73 28.61 5.21
N ALA A 463 -5.05 29.82 5.70
CA ALA A 463 -4.31 30.45 6.79
C ALA A 463 -4.43 29.70 8.12
N ALA A 464 -5.53 28.98 8.34
CA ALA A 464 -5.71 28.12 9.51
C ALA A 464 -4.85 26.85 9.48
N GLY A 465 -4.21 26.53 8.36
CA GLY A 465 -3.32 25.36 8.24
C GLY A 465 -4.02 24.08 7.82
N ALA A 466 -5.18 24.15 7.15
CA ALA A 466 -5.81 22.97 6.56
C ALA A 466 -4.88 22.27 5.57
N ASP A 467 -5.03 20.94 5.38
CA ASP A 467 -4.18 20.14 4.50
C ASP A 467 -4.69 20.12 3.05
N GLY A 468 -5.93 20.47 2.84
CA GLY A 468 -6.57 20.55 1.54
C GLY A 468 -7.94 21.22 1.64
N MET A 469 -8.65 21.32 0.54
CA MET A 469 -9.96 21.99 0.51
C MET A 469 -10.78 21.51 -0.70
N THR A 470 -12.09 21.33 -0.50
CA THR A 470 -13.04 21.01 -1.58
C THR A 470 -13.74 22.28 -2.04
N VAL A 471 -13.53 22.67 -3.31
CA VAL A 471 -14.02 23.94 -3.89
C VAL A 471 -14.67 23.76 -5.25
N ASN A 472 -15.67 24.60 -5.57
CA ASN A 472 -16.31 24.63 -6.89
C ASN A 472 -15.48 25.38 -7.96
N PHE A 473 -14.47 26.16 -7.52
CA PHE A 473 -13.66 27.09 -8.30
C PHE A 473 -12.16 26.82 -8.08
N PRO A 474 -11.63 25.70 -8.57
CA PRO A 474 -10.26 25.27 -8.31
C PRO A 474 -9.20 26.25 -8.84
N ASP A 475 -9.49 27.02 -9.87
CA ASP A 475 -8.64 28.09 -10.42
C ASP A 475 -8.32 29.20 -9.40
N ARG A 476 -9.31 29.64 -8.61
CA ARG A 476 -9.11 30.65 -7.57
C ARG A 476 -8.23 30.14 -6.44
N LEU A 477 -8.42 28.87 -6.03
CA LEU A 477 -7.57 28.24 -5.02
C LEU A 477 -6.14 28.03 -5.55
N ALA A 478 -5.99 27.57 -6.78
CA ALA A 478 -4.68 27.44 -7.42
C ALA A 478 -3.95 28.79 -7.50
N ALA A 479 -4.64 29.88 -7.86
CA ALA A 479 -4.08 31.21 -7.88
C ALA A 479 -3.67 31.72 -6.48
N LEU A 480 -4.37 31.30 -5.42
CA LEU A 480 -4.02 31.63 -4.04
C LEU A 480 -2.76 30.89 -3.58
N LEU A 481 -2.66 29.61 -3.89
CA LEU A 481 -1.55 28.72 -3.46
C LEU A 481 -0.23 29.01 -4.19
N ASN A 482 -0.29 29.62 -5.39
CA ASN A 482 0.89 29.96 -6.20
C ASN A 482 1.46 31.37 -5.92
N LYS A 483 0.93 32.06 -4.91
CA LYS A 483 1.43 33.36 -4.44
C LYS A 483 2.37 33.21 -3.27
#